data_57f28f9e2a000a868682e41630c805f3
#
_entry.id   57f28f9e2a000a868682e41630c805f3
#
_cell.length_a   1.000
_cell.length_b   1.000
_cell.length_c   1.000
_cell.angle_alpha   90.00
_cell.angle_beta   90.00
_cell.angle_gamma   90.00
#
_symmetry.space_group_name_H-M   'P 1'
#
loop_
_entity.id
_entity.type
_entity.pdbx_description
1 polymer ?
#
loop_
_entity_poly.entity_id
_entity_poly.type
_entity_poly.pdbx_seq_one_letter_code
_entity_poly.pdbx_strand_id
1 'polypeptide(L)'
;ATMGWVLAAALLAGATSTIGQPVRVALIPILVKREQLFSAIAVNALAMTASMILGPVIAKLVGDQFGFDGAFWFQAILLGIGLLFLLRLEVPLHGELPPKRPMVHETIDALRHLREDRHLRTLFLLLSVAGVTINPAVLVTLQAFVKDELGRPSGDVAPLLAVMGVGIAISSAFVMRKGDMANKGALFQRAMMTGSVMTILMGRTNEYWQLFPLVLGMGLAGGFYLNMNQGLIQANTPQPLMGRVMGLYTLVQAGLLPI
;
A
#
# COMPACT_ATOMS: atom_id res chain seq x y z
N ALA A 1 22.07 13.37 20.18
CA ALA A 1 22.30 13.30 18.73
C ALA A 1 22.15 14.70 18.13
N THR A 2 23.10 15.18 17.34
CA THR A 2 22.99 16.47 16.67
C THR A 2 21.92 16.39 15.59
N MET A 3 21.13 17.46 15.39
CA MET A 3 20.08 17.56 14.34
C MET A 3 20.60 17.08 12.97
N GLY A 4 21.89 17.28 12.67
CA GLY A 4 22.51 16.83 11.43
C GLY A 4 22.47 15.32 11.22
N TRP A 5 22.72 14.50 12.23
CA TRP A 5 22.63 13.05 12.12
C TRP A 5 21.19 12.55 11.89
N VAL A 6 20.21 13.22 12.52
CA VAL A 6 18.79 12.88 12.33
C VAL A 6 18.36 13.19 10.89
N LEU A 7 18.76 14.35 10.37
CA LEU A 7 18.47 14.73 8.97
C LEU A 7 19.16 13.79 7.97
N ALA A 8 20.44 13.44 8.21
CA ALA A 8 21.15 12.50 7.34
C ALA A 8 20.48 11.11 7.35
N ALA A 9 20.11 10.59 8.51
CA ALA A 9 19.40 9.32 8.62
C ALA A 9 18.02 9.36 7.94
N ALA A 10 17.25 10.45 8.10
CA ALA A 10 15.97 10.63 7.45
C ALA A 10 16.09 10.70 5.93
N LEU A 11 17.10 11.40 5.39
CA LEU A 11 17.38 11.46 3.95
C LEU A 11 17.76 10.07 3.39
N LEU A 12 18.62 9.34 4.08
CA LEU A 12 19.02 7.98 3.67
C LEU A 12 17.82 7.02 3.72
N ALA A 13 17.02 7.06 4.77
CA ALA A 13 15.83 6.24 4.90
C ALA A 13 14.80 6.58 3.81
N GLY A 14 14.58 7.86 3.52
CA GLY A 14 13.70 8.31 2.44
C GLY A 14 14.17 7.85 1.07
N ALA A 15 15.46 8.00 0.75
CA ALA A 15 16.06 7.55 -0.50
C ALA A 15 15.94 6.02 -0.68
N THR A 16 16.23 5.26 0.38
CA THR A 16 16.12 3.80 0.37
C THR A 16 14.67 3.32 0.16
N SER A 17 13.72 3.97 0.84
CA SER A 17 12.29 3.66 0.71
C SER A 17 11.77 3.96 -0.69
N THR A 18 12.18 5.08 -1.28
CA THR A 18 11.76 5.51 -2.62
C THR A 18 12.18 4.52 -3.71
N ILE A 19 13.35 3.91 -3.57
CA ILE A 19 13.86 2.90 -4.51
C ILE A 19 13.28 1.51 -4.17
N GLY A 20 13.23 1.17 -2.90
CA GLY A 20 12.86 -0.18 -2.44
C GLY A 20 11.42 -0.56 -2.71
N GLN A 21 10.49 0.35 -2.59
CA GLN A 21 9.06 0.08 -2.79
C GLN A 21 8.72 -0.32 -4.24
N PRO A 22 9.09 0.44 -5.28
CA PRO A 22 8.80 0.05 -6.66
C PRO A 22 9.46 -1.27 -7.05
N VAL A 23 10.70 -1.50 -6.61
CA VAL A 23 11.44 -2.75 -6.88
C VAL A 23 10.72 -3.94 -6.26
N ARG A 24 10.32 -3.86 -4.99
CA ARG A 24 9.60 -4.93 -4.31
C ARG A 24 8.29 -5.27 -5.01
N VAL A 25 7.52 -4.25 -5.41
CA VAL A 25 6.24 -4.45 -6.09
C VAL A 25 6.45 -5.03 -7.49
N ALA A 26 7.51 -4.64 -8.20
CA ALA A 26 7.85 -5.15 -9.53
C ALA A 26 8.40 -6.59 -9.50
N LEU A 27 8.98 -7.04 -8.39
CA LEU A 27 9.46 -8.41 -8.24
C LEU A 27 8.33 -9.43 -8.06
N ILE A 28 7.19 -9.05 -7.50
CA ILE A 28 6.07 -9.98 -7.25
C ILE A 28 5.70 -10.79 -8.49
N PRO A 29 5.39 -10.19 -9.66
CA PRO A 29 5.01 -10.94 -10.85
C PRO A 29 6.16 -11.74 -11.51
N ILE A 30 7.41 -11.49 -11.11
CA ILE A 30 8.58 -12.25 -11.59
C ILE A 30 8.77 -13.53 -10.78
N LEU A 31 8.44 -13.47 -9.48
CA LEU A 31 8.68 -14.56 -8.52
C LEU A 31 7.56 -15.59 -8.48
N VAL A 32 6.36 -15.27 -8.98
CA VAL A 32 5.19 -16.15 -8.89
C VAL A 32 4.59 -16.45 -10.26
N LYS A 33 3.89 -17.59 -10.38
CA LYS A 33 3.12 -17.91 -11.57
C LYS A 33 1.93 -16.95 -11.73
N ARG A 34 1.46 -16.73 -12.96
CA ARG A 34 0.38 -15.79 -13.26
C ARG A 34 -0.90 -16.06 -12.46
N GLU A 35 -1.21 -17.34 -12.23
CA GLU A 35 -2.37 -17.77 -11.44
C GLU A 35 -2.26 -17.40 -9.95
N GLN A 36 -1.04 -17.24 -9.45
CA GLN A 36 -0.73 -16.92 -8.06
C GLN A 36 -0.52 -15.42 -7.82
N LEU A 37 -0.55 -14.59 -8.87
CA LEU A 37 -0.22 -13.17 -8.80
C LEU A 37 -1.08 -12.42 -7.75
N PHE A 38 -2.40 -12.60 -7.80
CA PHE A 38 -3.32 -11.94 -6.87
C PHE A 38 -3.14 -12.42 -5.43
N SER A 39 -2.84 -13.70 -5.24
CA SER A 39 -2.51 -14.24 -3.91
C SER A 39 -1.23 -13.63 -3.36
N ALA A 40 -0.19 -13.51 -4.18
CA ALA A 40 1.08 -12.91 -3.77
C ALA A 40 0.95 -11.43 -3.42
N ILE A 41 0.15 -10.67 -4.20
CA ILE A 41 -0.17 -9.27 -3.89
C ILE A 41 -0.93 -9.17 -2.56
N ALA A 42 -1.90 -10.07 -2.33
CA ALA A 42 -2.66 -10.10 -1.10
C ALA A 42 -1.79 -10.45 0.13
N VAL A 43 -0.84 -11.37 -0.01
CA VAL A 43 0.16 -11.66 1.05
C VAL A 43 1.00 -10.42 1.35
N ASN A 44 1.46 -9.71 0.31
CA ASN A 44 2.20 -8.45 0.50
C ASN A 44 1.36 -7.39 1.23
N ALA A 45 0.09 -7.23 0.85
CA ALA A 45 -0.84 -6.31 1.52
C ALA A 45 -1.09 -6.70 2.98
N LEU A 46 -1.26 -8.00 3.27
CA LEU A 46 -1.39 -8.53 4.63
C LEU A 46 -0.15 -8.23 5.47
N ALA A 47 1.04 -8.47 4.93
CA ALA A 47 2.30 -8.19 5.63
C ALA A 47 2.45 -6.70 5.94
N MET A 48 2.11 -5.81 4.99
CA MET A 48 2.12 -4.37 5.21
C MET A 48 1.12 -3.94 6.29
N THR A 49 -0.11 -4.44 6.22
CA THR A 49 -1.16 -4.12 7.20
C THR A 49 -0.81 -4.64 8.58
N ALA A 50 -0.29 -5.87 8.68
CA ALA A 50 0.18 -6.44 9.94
C ALA A 50 1.32 -5.59 10.53
N SER A 51 2.27 -5.14 9.70
CA SER A 51 3.35 -4.26 10.15
C SER A 51 2.84 -2.91 10.66
N MET A 52 1.82 -2.32 10.01
CA MET A 52 1.20 -1.07 10.47
C MET A 52 0.50 -1.22 11.83
N ILE A 53 -0.14 -2.36 12.09
CA ILE A 53 -0.88 -2.61 13.33
C ILE A 53 0.08 -3.04 14.45
N LEU A 54 0.95 -4.01 14.16
CA LEU A 54 1.84 -4.61 15.16
C LEU A 54 3.09 -3.77 15.43
N GLY A 55 3.55 -2.99 14.45
CA GLY A 55 4.77 -2.19 14.54
C GLY A 55 4.78 -1.27 15.77
N PRO A 56 3.79 -0.39 15.95
CA PRO A 56 3.73 0.49 17.12
C PRO A 56 3.63 -0.26 18.46
N VAL A 57 2.92 -1.39 18.50
CA VAL A 57 2.78 -2.23 19.69
C VAL A 57 4.13 -2.85 20.07
N ILE A 58 4.82 -3.45 19.10
CA ILE A 58 6.15 -4.04 19.31
C ILE A 58 7.16 -2.96 19.68
N ALA A 59 7.15 -1.81 18.98
CA ALA A 59 8.04 -0.69 19.29
C ALA A 59 7.85 -0.18 20.72
N LYS A 60 6.59 -0.09 21.18
CA LYS A 60 6.30 0.29 22.57
C LYS A 60 6.81 -0.75 23.56
N LEU A 61 6.51 -2.04 23.36
CA LEU A 61 6.95 -3.12 24.24
C LEU A 61 8.48 -3.18 24.37
N VAL A 62 9.19 -3.07 23.25
CA VAL A 62 10.66 -3.06 23.24
C VAL A 62 11.20 -1.77 23.86
N GLY A 63 10.60 -0.63 23.57
CA GLY A 63 10.99 0.65 24.13
C GLY A 63 10.78 0.73 25.66
N ASP A 64 9.68 0.17 26.17
CA ASP A 64 9.40 0.12 27.60
C ASP A 64 10.40 -0.77 28.37
N GLN A 65 10.91 -1.85 27.74
CA GLN A 65 11.84 -2.80 28.38
C GLN A 65 13.33 -2.42 28.20
N PHE A 66 13.71 -1.95 27.00
CA PHE A 66 15.10 -1.76 26.61
C PHE A 66 15.46 -0.29 26.29
N GLY A 67 14.50 0.62 26.48
CA GLY A 67 14.69 2.03 26.12
C GLY A 67 14.69 2.28 24.60
N PHE A 68 14.88 3.56 24.23
CA PHE A 68 14.92 3.95 22.81
C PHE A 68 16.09 3.30 22.06
N ASP A 69 17.26 3.18 22.68
CA ASP A 69 18.42 2.54 22.07
C ASP A 69 18.15 1.08 21.74
N GLY A 70 17.47 0.35 22.66
CA GLY A 70 17.05 -1.02 22.43
C GLY A 70 16.07 -1.17 21.29
N ALA A 71 15.13 -0.23 21.13
CA ALA A 71 14.20 -0.23 20.03
C ALA A 71 14.91 -0.05 18.67
N PHE A 72 15.90 0.83 18.57
CA PHE A 72 16.72 1.00 17.36
C PHE A 72 17.56 -0.24 17.04
N TRP A 73 18.18 -0.87 18.04
CA TRP A 73 18.90 -2.12 17.86
C TRP A 73 17.99 -3.25 17.39
N PHE A 74 16.81 -3.38 17.96
CA PHE A 74 15.81 -4.36 17.53
C PHE A 74 15.43 -4.15 16.06
N GLN A 75 15.17 -2.90 15.66
CA GLN A 75 14.88 -2.57 14.25
C GLN A 75 16.06 -2.92 13.33
N ALA A 76 17.29 -2.61 13.75
CA ALA A 76 18.50 -2.93 12.97
C ALA A 76 18.67 -4.45 12.79
N ILE A 77 18.40 -5.24 13.81
CA ILE A 77 18.42 -6.71 13.75
C ILE A 77 17.38 -7.23 12.76
N LEU A 78 16.14 -6.73 12.82
CA LEU A 78 15.08 -7.13 11.88
C LEU A 78 15.45 -6.80 10.43
N LEU A 79 16.02 -5.62 10.18
CA LEU A 79 16.51 -5.24 8.86
C LEU A 79 17.67 -6.14 8.40
N GLY A 80 18.60 -6.50 9.30
CA GLY A 80 19.68 -7.45 9.03
C GLY A 80 19.18 -8.83 8.65
N ILE A 81 18.17 -9.34 9.36
CA ILE A 81 17.51 -10.61 9.03
C ILE A 81 16.85 -10.51 7.65
N GLY A 82 16.14 -9.43 7.38
CA GLY A 82 15.54 -9.18 6.06
C GLY A 82 16.57 -9.16 4.93
N LEU A 83 17.73 -8.53 5.16
CA LEU A 83 18.83 -8.52 4.21
C LEU A 83 19.39 -9.93 3.95
N LEU A 84 19.54 -10.75 4.99
CA LEU A 84 20.00 -12.14 4.82
C LEU A 84 19.04 -12.97 3.96
N PHE A 85 17.72 -12.78 4.12
CA PHE A 85 16.74 -13.41 3.24
C PHE A 85 16.83 -12.90 1.80
N LEU A 86 17.05 -11.60 1.60
CA LEU A 86 17.22 -11.00 0.27
C LEU A 86 18.48 -11.55 -0.44
N LEU A 87 19.57 -11.73 0.27
CA LEU A 87 20.81 -12.28 -0.30
C LEU A 87 20.68 -13.74 -0.74
N ARG A 88 19.70 -14.47 -0.17
CA ARG A 88 19.40 -15.86 -0.56
C ARG A 88 18.32 -15.96 -1.64
N LEU A 89 17.73 -14.83 -2.04
CA LEU A 89 16.69 -14.81 -3.05
C LEU A 89 17.30 -15.00 -4.45
N GLU A 90 17.08 -16.15 -5.03
CA GLU A 90 17.37 -16.41 -6.43
C GLU A 90 16.27 -15.83 -7.30
N VAL A 91 16.54 -14.73 -7.97
CA VAL A 91 15.61 -14.13 -8.93
C VAL A 91 15.81 -14.83 -10.27
N PRO A 92 14.83 -15.59 -10.80
CA PRO A 92 14.94 -16.20 -12.10
C PRO A 92 14.96 -15.09 -13.16
N LEU A 93 16.15 -14.74 -13.63
CA LEU A 93 16.31 -13.85 -14.77
C LEU A 93 15.93 -14.62 -16.04
N HIS A 94 14.66 -14.53 -16.44
CA HIS A 94 14.17 -15.10 -17.68
C HIS A 94 14.41 -14.10 -18.81
N GLY A 95 15.34 -14.39 -19.70
CA GLY A 95 15.64 -13.62 -20.90
C GLY A 95 16.89 -12.74 -20.81
N GLU A 96 17.33 -12.30 -21.99
CA GLU A 96 18.43 -11.33 -22.11
C GLU A 96 18.01 -10.01 -21.47
N LEU A 97 18.90 -9.42 -20.66
CA LEU A 97 18.69 -8.09 -20.12
C LEU A 97 18.48 -7.13 -21.29
N PRO A 98 17.38 -6.38 -21.31
CA PRO A 98 17.16 -5.42 -22.38
C PRO A 98 18.36 -4.46 -22.47
N PRO A 99 18.73 -4.05 -23.70
CA PRO A 99 19.86 -3.15 -23.89
C PRO A 99 19.67 -1.89 -23.05
N LYS A 100 20.73 -1.46 -22.35
CA LYS A 100 20.72 -0.26 -21.49
C LYS A 100 20.32 0.96 -22.33
N ARG A 101 19.11 1.42 -22.19
CA ARG A 101 18.61 2.66 -22.77
C ARG A 101 18.64 3.79 -21.74
N PRO A 102 18.75 5.06 -22.15
CA PRO A 102 18.66 6.18 -21.22
C PRO A 102 17.34 6.13 -20.43
N MET A 103 17.41 6.30 -19.11
CA MET A 103 16.28 6.19 -18.17
C MET A 103 15.08 7.05 -18.59
N VAL A 104 15.35 8.22 -19.20
CA VAL A 104 14.31 9.14 -19.69
C VAL A 104 13.49 8.51 -20.82
N HIS A 105 14.14 7.89 -21.81
CA HIS A 105 13.43 7.25 -22.93
C HIS A 105 12.58 6.09 -22.45
N GLU A 106 13.07 5.34 -21.51
CA GLU A 106 12.36 4.21 -20.91
C GLU A 106 11.14 4.64 -20.10
N THR A 107 11.22 5.79 -19.41
CA THR A 107 10.06 6.38 -18.71
C THR A 107 9.02 6.89 -19.70
N ILE A 108 9.47 7.50 -20.82
CA ILE A 108 8.59 7.95 -21.89
C ILE A 108 7.87 6.75 -22.53
N ASP A 109 8.57 5.64 -22.76
CA ASP A 109 7.98 4.41 -23.31
C ASP A 109 6.91 3.85 -22.38
N ALA A 110 7.14 3.85 -21.05
CA ALA A 110 6.13 3.45 -20.07
C ALA A 110 4.90 4.38 -20.08
N LEU A 111 5.12 5.70 -20.15
CA LEU A 111 4.04 6.68 -20.25
C LEU A 111 3.26 6.56 -21.56
N ARG A 112 3.96 6.29 -22.67
CA ARG A 112 3.34 6.04 -23.96
C ARG A 112 2.46 4.80 -23.90
N HIS A 113 3.00 3.69 -23.39
CA HIS A 113 2.24 2.46 -23.21
C HIS A 113 1.00 2.66 -22.33
N LEU A 114 1.15 3.41 -21.23
CA LEU A 114 0.03 3.78 -20.35
C LEU A 114 -1.06 4.60 -21.08
N ARG A 115 -0.67 5.47 -22.03
CA ARG A 115 -1.61 6.27 -22.84
C ARG A 115 -2.30 5.45 -23.90
N GLU A 116 -1.61 4.53 -24.54
CA GLU A 116 -2.11 3.69 -25.63
C GLU A 116 -3.03 2.58 -25.14
N ASP A 117 -2.71 1.97 -23.97
CA ASP A 117 -3.57 0.96 -23.36
C ASP A 117 -4.72 1.59 -22.58
N ARG A 118 -5.95 1.43 -23.12
CA ARG A 118 -7.17 1.96 -22.49
C ARG A 118 -7.41 1.41 -21.10
N HIS A 119 -7.10 0.13 -20.86
CA HIS A 119 -7.31 -0.51 -19.54
C HIS A 119 -6.35 0.04 -18.51
N LEU A 120 -5.05 0.09 -18.82
CA LEU A 120 -4.04 0.66 -17.93
C LEU A 120 -4.33 2.13 -17.63
N ARG A 121 -4.64 2.92 -18.66
CA ARG A 121 -5.01 4.33 -18.49
C ARG A 121 -6.19 4.51 -17.53
N THR A 122 -7.25 3.70 -17.67
CA THR A 122 -8.42 3.77 -16.79
C THR A 122 -8.04 3.39 -15.35
N LEU A 123 -7.24 2.34 -15.15
CA LEU A 123 -6.80 1.91 -13.81
C LEU A 123 -5.93 2.99 -13.13
N PHE A 124 -5.05 3.65 -13.87
CA PHE A 124 -4.23 4.74 -13.34
C PHE A 124 -5.05 6.00 -13.06
N LEU A 125 -6.02 6.34 -13.90
CA LEU A 125 -6.94 7.44 -13.60
C LEU A 125 -7.74 7.17 -12.33
N LEU A 126 -8.28 5.96 -12.17
CA LEU A 126 -9.01 5.57 -10.96
C LEU A 126 -8.09 5.58 -9.72
N LEU A 127 -6.84 5.14 -9.86
CA LEU A 127 -5.82 5.24 -8.81
C LEU A 127 -5.57 6.70 -8.42
N SER A 128 -5.41 7.59 -9.39
CA SER A 128 -5.16 9.02 -9.17
C SER A 128 -6.35 9.68 -8.48
N VAL A 129 -7.56 9.42 -8.95
CA VAL A 129 -8.79 9.95 -8.31
C VAL A 129 -8.90 9.46 -6.88
N ALA A 130 -8.70 8.16 -6.64
CA ALA A 130 -8.74 7.60 -5.30
C ALA A 130 -7.65 8.17 -4.39
N GLY A 131 -6.44 8.39 -4.92
CA GLY A 131 -5.33 9.02 -4.19
C GLY A 131 -5.65 10.43 -3.72
N VAL A 132 -6.30 11.23 -4.57
CA VAL A 132 -6.69 12.62 -4.25
C VAL A 132 -7.92 12.69 -3.35
N THR A 133 -8.88 11.77 -3.49
CA THR A 133 -10.16 11.86 -2.79
C THR A 133 -10.25 10.99 -1.55
N ILE A 134 -9.85 9.71 -1.63
CA ILE A 134 -10.07 8.73 -0.56
C ILE A 134 -9.00 8.86 0.53
N ASN A 135 -7.72 8.92 0.17
CA ASN A 135 -6.63 8.96 1.15
C ASN A 135 -6.71 10.18 2.07
N PRO A 136 -6.88 11.43 1.56
CA PRO A 136 -7.08 12.60 2.42
C PRO A 136 -8.35 12.51 3.26
N ALA A 137 -9.45 12.02 2.67
CA ALA A 137 -10.71 11.89 3.38
C ALA A 137 -10.58 10.95 4.59
N VAL A 138 -9.88 9.83 4.44
CA VAL A 138 -9.69 8.88 5.56
C VAL A 138 -8.76 9.45 6.62
N LEU A 139 -7.62 10.04 6.24
CA LEU A 139 -6.60 10.47 7.20
C LEU A 139 -6.94 11.81 7.87
N VAL A 140 -7.43 12.77 7.11
CA VAL A 140 -7.68 14.14 7.59
C VAL A 140 -9.12 14.30 8.06
N THR A 141 -10.09 13.90 7.21
CA THR A 141 -11.50 14.12 7.51
C THR A 141 -11.99 13.26 8.67
N LEU A 142 -11.50 12.01 8.80
CA LEU A 142 -11.86 11.17 9.95
C LEU A 142 -11.36 11.78 11.27
N GLN A 143 -10.15 12.34 11.29
CA GLN A 143 -9.60 13.00 12.48
C GLN A 143 -10.39 14.27 12.83
N ALA A 144 -10.67 15.11 11.83
CA ALA A 144 -11.48 16.32 12.01
C ALA A 144 -12.90 15.97 12.48
N PHE A 145 -13.54 14.97 11.87
CA PHE A 145 -14.88 14.52 12.21
C PHE A 145 -14.98 14.02 13.66
N VAL A 146 -14.05 13.18 14.10
CA VAL A 146 -14.03 12.67 15.48
C VAL A 146 -13.80 13.79 16.49
N LYS A 147 -12.95 14.77 16.18
CA LYS A 147 -12.61 15.87 17.06
C LYS A 147 -13.68 16.96 17.07
N ASP A 148 -14.08 17.44 15.89
CA ASP A 148 -14.87 18.67 15.75
C ASP A 148 -16.38 18.38 15.80
N GLU A 149 -16.84 17.28 15.22
CA GLU A 149 -18.28 16.92 15.20
C GLU A 149 -18.69 16.07 16.42
N LEU A 150 -17.84 15.09 16.80
CA LEU A 150 -18.16 14.20 17.92
C LEU A 150 -17.55 14.68 19.26
N GLY A 151 -16.79 15.77 19.27
CA GLY A 151 -16.19 16.36 20.47
C GLY A 151 -15.23 15.43 21.22
N ARG A 152 -14.61 14.45 20.54
CA ARG A 152 -13.77 13.45 21.18
C ARG A 152 -12.27 13.74 20.99
N PRO A 153 -11.42 13.23 21.91
CA PRO A 153 -9.97 13.34 21.75
C PRO A 153 -9.47 12.74 20.45
N SER A 154 -8.46 13.35 19.82
CA SER A 154 -7.85 12.84 18.59
C SER A 154 -7.24 11.44 18.73
N GLY A 155 -6.93 11.01 19.96
CA GLY A 155 -6.51 9.64 20.26
C GLY A 155 -7.55 8.56 19.92
N ASP A 156 -8.84 8.92 19.92
CA ASP A 156 -9.95 8.00 19.61
C ASP A 156 -10.00 7.62 18.11
N VAL A 157 -9.20 8.26 17.25
CA VAL A 157 -9.04 7.85 15.84
C VAL A 157 -8.23 6.56 15.70
N ALA A 158 -7.29 6.30 16.61
CA ALA A 158 -6.42 5.13 16.54
C ALA A 158 -7.17 3.79 16.55
N PRO A 159 -8.17 3.55 17.41
CA PRO A 159 -9.01 2.33 17.34
C PRO A 159 -9.75 2.19 16.02
N LEU A 160 -10.25 3.28 15.43
CA LEU A 160 -10.93 3.26 14.14
C LEU A 160 -9.98 2.85 13.01
N LEU A 161 -8.76 3.39 12.99
CA LEU A 161 -7.74 2.99 12.01
C LEU A 161 -7.32 1.53 12.19
N ALA A 162 -7.26 1.03 13.42
CA ALA A 162 -7.01 -0.38 13.69
C ALA A 162 -8.11 -1.28 13.11
N VAL A 163 -9.39 -0.92 13.30
CA VAL A 163 -10.54 -1.64 12.74
C VAL A 163 -10.54 -1.59 11.21
N MET A 164 -10.17 -0.45 10.61
CA MET A 164 -9.97 -0.35 9.17
C MET A 164 -8.88 -1.31 8.68
N GLY A 165 -7.75 -1.38 9.39
CA GLY A 165 -6.67 -2.33 9.10
C GLY A 165 -7.15 -3.79 9.17
N VAL A 166 -7.98 -4.14 10.15
CA VAL A 166 -8.62 -5.47 10.23
C VAL A 166 -9.47 -5.74 9.00
N GLY A 167 -10.26 -4.78 8.53
CA GLY A 167 -11.04 -4.90 7.29
C GLY A 167 -10.15 -5.16 6.08
N ILE A 168 -9.04 -4.42 5.93
CA ILE A 168 -8.05 -4.63 4.85
C ILE A 168 -7.44 -6.04 4.96
N ALA A 169 -7.12 -6.49 6.17
CA ALA A 169 -6.55 -7.82 6.38
C ALA A 169 -7.53 -8.93 6.01
N ILE A 170 -8.80 -8.82 6.40
CA ILE A 170 -9.85 -9.80 6.05
C ILE A 170 -10.03 -9.90 4.54
N SER A 171 -10.17 -8.79 3.83
CA SER A 171 -10.33 -8.78 2.37
C SER A 171 -9.09 -9.31 1.65
N SER A 172 -7.89 -8.97 2.13
CA SER A 172 -6.63 -9.49 1.58
C SER A 172 -6.48 -11.00 1.82
N ALA A 173 -6.86 -11.50 3.02
CA ALA A 173 -6.88 -12.92 3.31
C ALA A 173 -7.89 -13.68 2.42
N PHE A 174 -9.02 -13.07 2.11
CA PHE A 174 -9.99 -13.64 1.17
C PHE A 174 -9.41 -13.73 -0.25
N VAL A 175 -8.77 -12.65 -0.75
CA VAL A 175 -8.10 -12.64 -2.07
C VAL A 175 -6.98 -13.68 -2.11
N MET A 176 -6.17 -13.78 -1.05
CA MET A 176 -5.10 -14.77 -0.93
C MET A 176 -5.61 -16.20 -1.07
N ARG A 177 -6.72 -16.52 -0.39
CA ARG A 177 -7.31 -17.87 -0.40
C ARG A 177 -8.00 -18.22 -1.73
N LYS A 178 -8.68 -17.24 -2.33
CA LYS A 178 -9.41 -17.44 -3.60
C LYS A 178 -8.47 -17.49 -4.81
N GLY A 179 -7.31 -16.84 -4.75
CA GLY A 179 -6.36 -16.76 -5.86
C GLY A 179 -6.93 -16.03 -7.07
N ASP A 180 -6.91 -16.69 -8.21
CA ASP A 180 -7.41 -16.13 -9.46
C ASP A 180 -8.95 -16.12 -9.50
N MET A 181 -9.54 -14.92 -9.56
CA MET A 181 -10.99 -14.71 -9.59
C MET A 181 -11.46 -14.32 -10.98
N ALA A 182 -12.59 -14.89 -11.45
CA ALA A 182 -13.10 -14.68 -12.80
C ALA A 182 -13.48 -13.21 -13.10
N ASN A 183 -14.04 -12.48 -12.11
CA ASN A 183 -14.62 -11.15 -12.30
C ASN A 183 -13.88 -10.05 -11.52
N LYS A 184 -12.55 -9.95 -11.71
CA LYS A 184 -11.68 -9.00 -10.98
C LYS A 184 -12.11 -7.54 -11.15
N GLY A 185 -12.48 -7.14 -12.38
CA GLY A 185 -12.94 -5.79 -12.66
C GLY A 185 -14.26 -5.45 -11.96
N ALA A 186 -15.22 -6.39 -11.92
CA ALA A 186 -16.48 -6.17 -11.20
C ALA A 186 -16.26 -6.10 -9.68
N LEU A 187 -15.35 -6.90 -9.13
CA LEU A 187 -14.99 -6.85 -7.71
C LEU A 187 -14.33 -5.50 -7.36
N PHE A 188 -13.41 -5.04 -8.20
CA PHE A 188 -12.78 -3.72 -8.09
C PHE A 188 -13.83 -2.59 -8.08
N GLN A 189 -14.76 -2.60 -9.03
CA GLN A 189 -15.82 -1.60 -9.13
C GLN A 189 -16.76 -1.61 -7.92
N ARG A 190 -17.18 -2.81 -7.48
CA ARG A 190 -18.01 -2.96 -6.26
C ARG A 190 -17.29 -2.45 -5.02
N ALA A 191 -15.99 -2.73 -4.88
CA ALA A 191 -15.20 -2.23 -3.78
C ALA A 191 -15.16 -0.69 -3.75
N MET A 192 -14.96 -0.04 -4.89
CA MET A 192 -15.00 1.42 -4.99
C MET A 192 -16.38 1.98 -4.60
N MET A 193 -17.47 1.39 -5.11
CA MET A 193 -18.83 1.81 -4.77
C MET A 193 -19.11 1.64 -3.27
N THR A 194 -18.75 0.49 -2.70
CA THR A 194 -18.94 0.23 -1.26
C THR A 194 -18.15 1.23 -0.41
N GLY A 195 -16.89 1.50 -0.75
CA GLY A 195 -16.07 2.49 -0.05
C GLY A 195 -16.70 3.88 -0.08
N SER A 196 -17.19 4.32 -1.24
CA SER A 196 -17.88 5.61 -1.40
C SER A 196 -19.16 5.69 -0.56
N VAL A 197 -19.98 4.64 -0.56
CA VAL A 197 -21.21 4.58 0.25
C VAL A 197 -20.88 4.66 1.75
N MET A 198 -19.87 3.92 2.21
CA MET A 198 -19.43 3.98 3.62
C MET A 198 -18.97 5.38 4.01
N THR A 199 -18.24 6.06 3.13
CA THR A 199 -17.79 7.45 3.36
C THR A 199 -18.97 8.41 3.49
N ILE A 200 -19.99 8.27 2.62
CA ILE A 200 -21.20 9.11 2.69
C ILE A 200 -21.95 8.85 4.00
N LEU A 201 -22.09 7.58 4.40
CA LEU A 201 -22.76 7.21 5.64
C LEU A 201 -22.03 7.72 6.88
N MET A 202 -20.70 7.79 6.86
CA MET A 202 -19.92 8.38 7.96
C MET A 202 -20.30 9.84 8.23
N GLY A 203 -20.55 10.63 7.19
CA GLY A 203 -20.97 12.03 7.35
C GLY A 203 -22.37 12.21 7.96
N ARG A 204 -23.11 11.12 8.20
CA ARG A 204 -24.43 11.12 8.84
C ARG A 204 -24.45 10.50 10.23
N THR A 205 -23.30 10.08 10.74
CA THR A 205 -23.21 9.49 12.09
C THR A 205 -23.19 10.58 13.14
N ASN A 206 -23.93 10.36 14.23
CA ASN A 206 -23.96 11.24 15.39
C ASN A 206 -23.29 10.62 16.61
N GLU A 207 -22.96 9.33 16.55
CA GLU A 207 -22.42 8.57 17.64
C GLU A 207 -21.11 7.87 17.25
N TYR A 208 -20.11 7.94 18.11
CA TYR A 208 -18.79 7.38 17.86
C TYR A 208 -18.80 5.87 17.53
N TRP A 209 -19.62 5.06 18.20
CA TRP A 209 -19.70 3.62 17.96
C TRP A 209 -20.22 3.25 16.56
N GLN A 210 -20.99 4.14 15.92
CA GLN A 210 -21.49 3.93 14.55
C GLN A 210 -20.38 3.97 13.52
N LEU A 211 -19.25 4.61 13.86
CA LEU A 211 -18.07 4.66 12.97
C LEU A 211 -17.42 3.29 12.81
N PHE A 212 -17.44 2.41 13.82
CA PHE A 212 -16.75 1.13 13.77
C PHE A 212 -17.18 0.23 12.61
N PRO A 213 -18.48 -0.06 12.41
CA PRO A 213 -18.92 -0.87 11.28
C PRO A 213 -18.67 -0.19 9.93
N LEU A 214 -18.75 1.14 9.85
CA LEU A 214 -18.50 1.88 8.62
C LEU A 214 -17.02 1.85 8.24
N VAL A 215 -16.14 2.07 9.19
CA VAL A 215 -14.69 2.01 8.98
C VAL A 215 -14.22 0.58 8.69
N LEU A 216 -14.83 -0.43 9.30
CA LEU A 216 -14.61 -1.84 8.93
C LEU A 216 -15.00 -2.10 7.47
N GLY A 217 -16.18 -1.62 7.06
CA GLY A 217 -16.64 -1.71 5.67
C GLY A 217 -15.73 -0.99 4.68
N MET A 218 -15.23 0.20 5.06
CA MET A 218 -14.21 0.93 4.28
C MET A 218 -12.91 0.13 4.17
N GLY A 219 -12.46 -0.49 5.26
CA GLY A 219 -11.28 -1.34 5.27
C GLY A 219 -11.43 -2.56 4.34
N LEU A 220 -12.57 -3.24 4.41
CA LEU A 220 -12.89 -4.34 3.49
C LEU A 220 -12.87 -3.90 2.02
N ALA A 221 -13.55 -2.79 1.71
CA ALA A 221 -13.57 -2.22 0.37
C ALA A 221 -12.16 -1.78 -0.08
N GLY A 222 -11.42 -1.11 0.81
CA GLY A 222 -10.05 -0.64 0.56
C GLY A 222 -9.09 -1.78 0.24
N GLY A 223 -9.17 -2.90 0.97
CA GLY A 223 -8.33 -4.06 0.70
C GLY A 223 -8.65 -4.73 -0.64
N PHE A 224 -9.91 -4.89 -1.01
CA PHE A 224 -10.28 -5.35 -2.35
C PHE A 224 -9.81 -4.38 -3.44
N TYR A 225 -10.01 -3.07 -3.23
CA TYR A 225 -9.55 -2.04 -4.14
C TYR A 225 -8.04 -2.12 -4.38
N LEU A 226 -7.24 -2.12 -3.31
CA LEU A 226 -5.77 -2.16 -3.41
C LEU A 226 -5.27 -3.41 -4.12
N ASN A 227 -5.76 -4.59 -3.71
CA ASN A 227 -5.33 -5.87 -4.29
C ASN A 227 -5.73 -5.98 -5.77
N MET A 228 -6.95 -5.58 -6.13
CA MET A 228 -7.42 -5.67 -7.51
C MET A 228 -6.76 -4.62 -8.40
N ASN A 229 -6.63 -3.36 -7.95
CA ASN A 229 -5.97 -2.31 -8.73
C ASN A 229 -4.53 -2.68 -9.07
N GLN A 230 -3.73 -3.03 -8.05
CA GLN A 230 -2.34 -3.44 -8.26
C GLN A 230 -2.24 -4.69 -9.14
N GLY A 231 -3.07 -5.70 -8.88
CA GLY A 231 -3.06 -6.95 -9.64
C GLY A 231 -3.47 -6.78 -11.10
N LEU A 232 -4.47 -5.95 -11.39
CA LEU A 232 -4.89 -5.65 -12.76
C LEU A 232 -3.83 -4.86 -13.52
N ILE A 233 -3.18 -3.88 -12.89
CA ILE A 233 -2.08 -3.14 -13.49
C ILE A 233 -0.92 -4.10 -13.82
N GLN A 234 -0.51 -4.95 -12.87
CA GLN A 234 0.57 -5.91 -13.09
C GLN A 234 0.22 -6.96 -14.16
N ALA A 235 -1.02 -7.45 -14.17
CA ALA A 235 -1.46 -8.46 -15.15
C ALA A 235 -1.51 -7.93 -16.58
N ASN A 236 -1.72 -6.62 -16.77
CA ASN A 236 -1.80 -5.96 -18.07
C ASN A 236 -0.49 -5.27 -18.48
N THR A 237 0.56 -5.34 -17.66
CA THR A 237 1.85 -4.71 -17.96
C THR A 237 2.84 -5.74 -18.52
N PRO A 238 3.45 -5.52 -19.70
CA PRO A 238 4.51 -6.36 -20.22
C PRO A 238 5.73 -6.39 -19.29
N GLN A 239 6.37 -7.55 -19.14
CA GLN A 239 7.54 -7.71 -18.26
C GLN A 239 8.65 -6.66 -18.43
N PRO A 240 9.05 -6.25 -19.66
CA PRO A 240 10.10 -5.23 -19.84
C PRO A 240 9.75 -3.85 -19.28
N LEU A 241 8.46 -3.52 -19.15
CA LEU A 241 7.95 -2.25 -18.63
C LEU A 241 7.53 -2.32 -17.16
N MET A 242 7.52 -3.51 -16.55
CA MET A 242 6.97 -3.76 -15.23
C MET A 242 7.55 -2.83 -14.16
N GLY A 243 8.87 -2.73 -14.06
CA GLY A 243 9.53 -1.89 -13.05
C GLY A 243 9.16 -0.41 -13.17
N ARG A 244 9.00 0.09 -14.41
CA ARG A 244 8.69 1.50 -14.66
C ARG A 244 7.22 1.82 -14.41
N VAL A 245 6.32 0.95 -14.88
CA VAL A 245 4.89 1.09 -14.61
C VAL A 245 4.62 0.99 -13.11
N MET A 246 5.31 0.10 -12.38
CA MET A 246 5.20 0.03 -10.93
C MET A 246 5.86 1.22 -10.23
N GLY A 247 6.92 1.80 -10.79
CA GLY A 247 7.47 3.07 -10.34
C GLY A 247 6.45 4.21 -10.44
N LEU A 248 5.77 4.33 -11.59
CA LEU A 248 4.67 5.30 -11.78
C LEU A 248 3.50 5.01 -10.83
N TYR A 249 3.15 3.75 -10.62
CA TYR A 249 2.12 3.33 -9.67
C TYR A 249 2.43 3.82 -8.26
N THR A 250 3.64 3.57 -7.76
CA THR A 250 4.05 4.02 -6.43
C THR A 250 4.16 5.53 -6.32
N LEU A 251 4.59 6.21 -7.39
CA LEU A 251 4.62 7.68 -7.46
C LEU A 251 3.21 8.26 -7.33
N VAL A 252 2.23 7.73 -8.08
CA VAL A 252 0.84 8.18 -8.02
C VAL A 252 0.25 7.89 -6.64
N GLN A 253 0.51 6.70 -6.08
CA GLN A 253 -0.02 6.31 -4.78
C GLN A 253 0.57 7.14 -3.62
N ALA A 254 1.86 7.43 -3.64
CA ALA A 254 2.54 8.19 -2.60
C ALA A 254 2.52 9.71 -2.86
N GLY A 255 2.67 10.12 -4.11
CA GLY A 255 2.78 11.53 -4.49
C GLY A 255 1.46 12.31 -4.46
N LEU A 256 0.32 11.63 -4.36
CA LEU A 256 -1.00 12.22 -4.19
C LEU A 256 -1.46 12.23 -2.72
N LEU A 257 -0.64 11.75 -1.80
CA LEU A 257 -0.85 11.99 -0.38
C LEU A 257 -0.59 13.49 -0.11
N PRO A 258 -1.51 14.22 0.52
CA PRO A 258 -1.22 15.57 0.98
C PRO A 258 -0.09 15.51 2.00
N ILE A 259 0.94 16.31 1.76
CA ILE A 259 2.10 16.52 2.64
C ILE A 259 1.65 17.30 3.88
#